data_6e6c4ed58afd64c9c5d53eb81996b4fa
#
_entry.id   6e6c4ed58afd64c9c5d53eb81996b4fa
#
_cell.length_a   1.000
_cell.length_b   1.000
_cell.length_c   1.000
_cell.angle_alpha   90.00
_cell.angle_beta   90.00
_cell.angle_gamma   90.00
#
_symmetry.space_group_name_H-M   'P 1'
#
loop_
_entity.id
_entity.type
_entity.pdbx_description
1 polymer ?
#
loop_
_entity_poly.entity_id
_entity_poly.type
_entity_poly.pdbx_seq_one_letter_code
_entity_poly.pdbx_strand_id
1 'polypeptide(L)'
;MIHSMTRIAGLIGAGLALALSPAANADAAQHKWKVQNLYGPSTTVYKDFLAFAARVKEATKGELEIEAFPVATIVPQAEALDAIQAGLLDGAVGTMAYQGGKEPAAAFWDMTAAYDNPLHLLMWYRQGGGMEVMNKIAAKWNAVFLGPVILGLESIPSKKPIRSIADFKGVKMRAPDGIPAEIFSTIGASVSVMPGTEVYTALDTGKIEATDWGTLSVNDEAGYNRIAPYAIYPGIHSMNSVDFVLSKRKWNELSAEQKAIVTAAVDEWCLRTWMSQELEDRKAVAKRDPSTLIAWGEKEKAEFRKVSQKVWEKWSKKSPLAKEIYESQTKFLKSIGKL
;
A
#
# COMPACT_ATOMS: atom_id res chain seq x y z
N MET A 1 25.48 -30.69 -96.98
CA MET A 1 26.62 -30.74 -96.03
C MET A 1 26.41 -29.64 -94.99
N ILE A 2 26.62 -29.99 -93.75
CA ILE A 2 26.85 -29.12 -92.68
C ILE A 2 25.66 -28.94 -91.66
N HIS A 3 25.97 -29.41 -90.52
CA HIS A 3 25.24 -29.67 -89.29
C HIS A 3 24.64 -28.42 -88.59
N SER A 4 23.42 -28.62 -88.16
CA SER A 4 22.76 -27.78 -87.17
C SER A 4 23.08 -28.27 -85.71
N MET A 5 23.57 -27.40 -84.86
CA MET A 5 23.71 -27.65 -83.43
C MET A 5 22.70 -26.78 -82.64
N THR A 6 21.71 -27.43 -82.12
CA THR A 6 20.73 -26.84 -81.22
C THR A 6 21.28 -26.69 -79.81
N ARG A 7 21.29 -25.51 -79.23
CA ARG A 7 21.60 -25.28 -77.81
C ARG A 7 20.29 -25.16 -76.99
N ILE A 8 20.12 -26.06 -76.05
CA ILE A 8 19.06 -26.05 -75.07
C ILE A 8 19.52 -25.15 -73.90
N ALA A 9 18.77 -24.05 -73.67
CA ALA A 9 18.95 -23.20 -72.50
C ALA A 9 18.07 -23.71 -71.38
N GLY A 10 18.71 -24.19 -70.30
CA GLY A 10 18.01 -24.56 -69.07
C GLY A 10 17.67 -23.34 -68.18
N LEU A 11 16.39 -23.11 -67.93
CA LEU A 11 15.90 -22.14 -66.96
C LEU A 11 16.02 -22.77 -65.56
N ILE A 12 16.86 -22.18 -64.70
CA ILE A 12 16.91 -22.46 -63.23
C ILE A 12 15.87 -21.58 -62.58
N GLY A 13 14.74 -22.14 -62.19
CA GLY A 13 13.75 -21.48 -61.38
C GLY A 13 14.21 -21.42 -59.89
N ALA A 14 14.60 -20.24 -59.42
CA ALA A 14 14.84 -20.00 -57.98
C ALA A 14 13.50 -19.87 -57.25
N GLY A 15 13.11 -20.94 -56.59
CA GLY A 15 11.96 -20.93 -55.65
C GLY A 15 12.29 -20.11 -54.42
N LEU A 16 11.65 -18.96 -54.27
CA LEU A 16 11.68 -18.14 -53.06
C LEU A 16 10.78 -18.82 -52.01
N ALA A 17 11.38 -19.59 -51.09
CA ALA A 17 10.68 -20.10 -49.93
C ALA A 17 10.44 -18.94 -48.96
N LEU A 18 9.23 -18.36 -48.96
CA LEU A 18 8.76 -17.49 -47.87
C LEU A 18 8.68 -18.36 -46.62
N ALA A 19 9.63 -18.18 -45.70
CA ALA A 19 9.53 -18.65 -44.33
C ALA A 19 8.40 -17.87 -43.64
N LEU A 20 7.20 -18.45 -43.58
CA LEU A 20 6.15 -18.03 -42.70
C LEU A 20 6.66 -18.27 -41.26
N SER A 21 7.23 -17.23 -40.62
CA SER A 21 7.42 -17.21 -39.18
C SER A 21 6.03 -17.42 -38.56
N PRO A 22 5.83 -18.41 -37.66
CA PRO A 22 4.59 -18.50 -36.94
C PRO A 22 4.42 -17.20 -36.17
N ALA A 23 3.37 -16.42 -36.49
CA ALA A 23 2.92 -15.35 -35.63
C ALA A 23 2.71 -16.00 -34.24
N ALA A 24 3.53 -15.60 -33.28
CA ALA A 24 3.31 -15.99 -31.88
C ALA A 24 1.89 -15.50 -31.56
N ASN A 25 0.94 -16.43 -31.53
CA ASN A 25 -0.35 -16.16 -30.94
C ASN A 25 -0.04 -15.71 -29.52
N ALA A 26 -0.32 -14.47 -29.19
CA ALA A 26 -0.36 -14.01 -27.82
C ALA A 26 -1.50 -14.82 -27.20
N ASP A 27 -1.15 -15.96 -26.56
CA ASP A 27 -2.11 -16.74 -25.82
C ASP A 27 -2.80 -15.80 -24.82
N ALA A 28 -4.14 -15.87 -24.77
CA ALA A 28 -4.89 -15.12 -23.78
C ALA A 28 -4.37 -15.50 -22.38
N ALA A 29 -4.19 -14.50 -21.52
CA ALA A 29 -3.67 -14.73 -20.17
C ALA A 29 -4.44 -15.86 -19.47
N GLN A 30 -3.74 -16.87 -18.99
CA GLN A 30 -4.29 -18.01 -18.29
C GLN A 30 -4.98 -17.59 -16.97
N HIS A 31 -4.39 -16.56 -16.31
CA HIS A 31 -4.92 -15.95 -15.11
C HIS A 31 -5.11 -14.46 -15.33
N LYS A 32 -6.33 -13.98 -15.09
CA LYS A 32 -6.64 -12.55 -15.09
C LYS A 32 -7.23 -12.15 -13.74
N TRP A 33 -6.61 -11.15 -13.09
CA TRP A 33 -7.02 -10.67 -11.77
C TRP A 33 -7.57 -9.26 -11.85
N LYS A 34 -8.75 -9.05 -11.31
CA LYS A 34 -9.33 -7.72 -11.07
C LYS A 34 -8.86 -7.20 -9.72
N VAL A 35 -7.98 -6.20 -9.72
CA VAL A 35 -7.38 -5.67 -8.50
C VAL A 35 -7.70 -4.18 -8.38
N GLN A 36 -8.44 -3.80 -7.32
CA GLN A 36 -8.71 -2.39 -7.03
C GLN A 36 -7.69 -1.84 -6.05
N ASN A 37 -7.18 -0.63 -6.34
CA ASN A 37 -6.21 0.08 -5.53
C ASN A 37 -6.89 1.15 -4.65
N LEU A 38 -6.28 1.49 -3.51
CA LEU A 38 -6.69 2.58 -2.62
C LEU A 38 -6.45 3.96 -3.24
N TYR A 39 -5.53 4.07 -4.18
CA TYR A 39 -5.10 5.32 -4.79
C TYR A 39 -5.61 5.48 -6.23
N GLY A 40 -5.63 6.75 -6.70
CA GLY A 40 -6.05 7.09 -8.05
C GLY A 40 -4.87 7.22 -9.04
N PRO A 41 -5.17 7.32 -10.36
CA PRO A 41 -4.16 7.26 -11.43
C PRO A 41 -3.11 8.38 -11.40
N SER A 42 -3.42 9.52 -10.79
CA SER A 42 -2.49 10.65 -10.68
C SER A 42 -1.35 10.42 -9.69
N THR A 43 -1.53 9.49 -8.74
CA THR A 43 -0.59 9.28 -7.64
C THR A 43 0.61 8.42 -8.04
N THR A 44 1.76 8.70 -7.41
CA THR A 44 2.97 7.90 -7.56
C THR A 44 2.74 6.44 -7.14
N VAL A 45 2.00 6.22 -6.05
CA VAL A 45 1.67 4.88 -5.54
C VAL A 45 0.91 4.04 -6.57
N TYR A 46 -0.07 4.63 -7.27
CA TYR A 46 -0.81 3.90 -8.31
C TYR A 46 0.06 3.59 -9.53
N LYS A 47 0.94 4.51 -9.93
CA LYS A 47 1.89 4.29 -11.03
C LYS A 47 2.87 3.16 -10.72
N ASP A 48 3.37 3.08 -9.48
CA ASP A 48 4.22 1.98 -9.02
C ASP A 48 3.46 0.63 -9.01
N PHE A 49 2.17 0.65 -8.69
CA PHE A 49 1.31 -0.55 -8.82
C PHE A 49 1.15 -0.99 -10.28
N LEU A 50 0.99 -0.07 -11.22
CA LEU A 50 0.95 -0.41 -12.65
C LEU A 50 2.27 -1.02 -13.12
N ALA A 51 3.40 -0.51 -12.63
CA ALA A 51 4.71 -1.08 -12.93
C ALA A 51 4.88 -2.50 -12.37
N PHE A 52 4.36 -2.76 -11.15
CA PHE A 52 4.30 -4.10 -10.57
C PHE A 52 3.44 -5.03 -11.44
N ALA A 53 2.24 -4.60 -11.87
CA ALA A 53 1.36 -5.39 -12.73
C ALA A 53 2.03 -5.76 -14.06
N ALA A 54 2.72 -4.79 -14.68
CA ALA A 54 3.50 -5.02 -15.90
C ALA A 54 4.66 -6.01 -15.67
N ARG A 55 5.37 -5.88 -14.54
CA ARG A 55 6.46 -6.78 -14.16
C ARG A 55 5.99 -8.22 -13.97
N VAL A 56 4.85 -8.42 -13.32
CA VAL A 56 4.24 -9.75 -13.15
C VAL A 56 3.90 -10.35 -14.51
N LYS A 57 3.25 -9.58 -15.40
CA LYS A 57 2.89 -10.02 -16.76
C LYS A 57 4.14 -10.43 -17.56
N GLU A 58 5.19 -9.62 -17.52
CA GLU A 58 6.46 -9.91 -18.19
C GLU A 58 7.11 -11.18 -17.66
N ALA A 59 7.25 -11.28 -16.33
CA ALA A 59 7.93 -12.40 -15.68
C ALA A 59 7.20 -13.73 -15.85
N THR A 60 5.86 -13.69 -15.99
CA THR A 60 5.03 -14.87 -16.29
C THR A 60 4.82 -15.07 -17.78
N LYS A 61 5.55 -14.37 -18.66
CA LYS A 61 5.43 -14.45 -20.14
C LYS A 61 4.00 -14.23 -20.64
N GLY A 62 3.21 -13.44 -19.92
CA GLY A 62 1.82 -13.14 -20.23
C GLY A 62 0.79 -14.10 -19.65
N GLU A 63 1.20 -15.17 -18.96
CA GLU A 63 0.25 -16.12 -18.35
C GLU A 63 -0.60 -15.50 -17.24
N LEU A 64 -0.09 -14.47 -16.54
CA LEU A 64 -0.80 -13.76 -15.49
C LEU A 64 -0.91 -12.28 -15.83
N GLU A 65 -2.15 -11.76 -15.86
CA GLU A 65 -2.46 -10.36 -16.10
C GLU A 65 -3.23 -9.77 -14.91
N ILE A 66 -2.81 -8.60 -14.45
CA ILE A 66 -3.50 -7.82 -13.42
C ILE A 66 -4.23 -6.66 -14.08
N GLU A 67 -5.56 -6.69 -14.04
CA GLU A 67 -6.42 -5.59 -14.44
C GLU A 67 -6.55 -4.63 -13.26
N ALA A 68 -5.92 -3.46 -13.37
CA ALA A 68 -5.81 -2.47 -12.31
C ALA A 68 -7.01 -1.51 -12.34
N PHE A 69 -7.71 -1.40 -11.21
CA PHE A 69 -8.79 -0.44 -11.03
C PHE A 69 -8.39 0.62 -10.00
N PRO A 70 -8.63 1.91 -10.28
CA PRO A 70 -8.42 2.98 -9.30
C PRO A 70 -9.37 2.86 -8.09
N VAL A 71 -9.11 3.69 -7.08
CA VAL A 71 -9.94 3.79 -5.88
C VAL A 71 -11.43 3.98 -6.22
N ALA A 72 -12.28 3.27 -5.50
CA ALA A 72 -13.75 3.36 -5.57
C ALA A 72 -14.35 3.16 -6.98
N THR A 73 -13.65 2.48 -7.89
CA THR A 73 -14.16 2.19 -9.23
C THR A 73 -15.19 1.06 -9.23
N ILE A 74 -14.96 0.02 -8.42
CA ILE A 74 -15.83 -1.15 -8.34
C ILE A 74 -16.65 -1.11 -7.04
N VAL A 75 -15.98 -0.92 -5.90
CA VAL A 75 -16.59 -0.80 -4.57
C VAL A 75 -15.91 0.29 -3.75
N PRO A 76 -16.57 0.86 -2.72
CA PRO A 76 -15.91 1.67 -1.71
C PRO A 76 -14.73 0.91 -1.09
N GLN A 77 -13.62 1.60 -0.78
CA GLN A 77 -12.40 0.94 -0.33
C GLN A 77 -12.58 0.09 0.95
N ALA A 78 -13.43 0.53 1.87
CA ALA A 78 -13.74 -0.22 3.09
C ALA A 78 -14.45 -1.56 2.83
N GLU A 79 -15.01 -1.75 1.63
CA GLU A 79 -15.73 -2.96 1.21
C GLU A 79 -14.86 -3.90 0.34
N ALA A 80 -13.61 -3.52 0.06
CA ALA A 80 -12.76 -4.25 -0.89
C ALA A 80 -12.52 -5.71 -0.48
N LEU A 81 -12.34 -6.01 0.82
CA LEU A 81 -12.17 -7.40 1.28
C LEU A 81 -13.47 -8.20 1.20
N ASP A 82 -14.61 -7.59 1.48
CA ASP A 82 -15.91 -8.24 1.29
C ASP A 82 -16.17 -8.54 -0.18
N ALA A 83 -15.76 -7.62 -1.09
CA ALA A 83 -15.83 -7.81 -2.53
C ALA A 83 -14.94 -8.97 -3.02
N ILE A 84 -13.76 -9.15 -2.42
CA ILE A 84 -12.91 -10.34 -2.67
C ILE A 84 -13.63 -11.62 -2.22
N GLN A 85 -14.18 -11.62 -1.01
CA GLN A 85 -14.93 -12.76 -0.50
C GLN A 85 -16.15 -13.11 -1.37
N ALA A 86 -16.83 -12.10 -1.88
CA ALA A 86 -17.99 -12.26 -2.79
C ALA A 86 -17.60 -12.60 -4.24
N GLY A 87 -16.31 -12.52 -4.61
CA GLY A 87 -15.82 -12.79 -5.96
C GLY A 87 -16.04 -11.64 -6.96
N LEU A 88 -16.38 -10.45 -6.51
CA LEU A 88 -16.47 -9.23 -7.34
C LEU A 88 -15.09 -8.69 -7.71
N LEU A 89 -14.14 -8.79 -6.77
CA LEU A 89 -12.71 -8.51 -6.96
C LEU A 89 -11.92 -9.81 -6.79
N ASP A 90 -10.80 -9.93 -7.51
CA ASP A 90 -9.84 -10.99 -7.26
C ASP A 90 -8.79 -10.56 -6.22
N GLY A 91 -8.50 -9.26 -6.13
CA GLY A 91 -7.57 -8.71 -5.15
C GLY A 91 -7.80 -7.24 -4.85
N ALA A 92 -7.14 -6.75 -3.82
CA ALA A 92 -7.15 -5.34 -3.46
C ALA A 92 -5.77 -4.89 -2.96
N VAL A 93 -5.42 -3.66 -3.29
CA VAL A 93 -4.33 -2.90 -2.70
C VAL A 93 -4.95 -1.84 -1.81
N GLY A 94 -4.80 -1.99 -0.51
CA GLY A 94 -5.49 -1.12 0.45
C GLY A 94 -4.83 -1.12 1.82
N THR A 95 -5.61 -0.92 2.87
CA THR A 95 -5.13 -1.07 4.24
C THR A 95 -6.08 -1.92 5.06
N MET A 96 -5.53 -2.85 5.81
CA MET A 96 -6.28 -3.65 6.78
C MET A 96 -6.93 -2.80 7.87
N ALA A 97 -6.41 -1.60 8.14
CA ALA A 97 -6.97 -0.68 9.14
C ALA A 97 -8.49 -0.47 9.01
N TYR A 98 -9.01 -0.42 7.78
CA TYR A 98 -10.44 -0.24 7.53
C TYR A 98 -11.31 -1.42 7.97
N GLN A 99 -10.70 -2.53 8.35
CA GLN A 99 -11.40 -3.73 8.84
C GLN A 99 -11.39 -3.83 10.37
N GLY A 100 -10.81 -2.87 11.08
CA GLY A 100 -10.68 -2.88 12.55
C GLY A 100 -12.01 -3.05 13.30
N GLY A 101 -13.11 -2.54 12.74
CA GLY A 101 -14.46 -2.74 13.28
C GLY A 101 -15.00 -4.18 13.15
N LYS A 102 -14.56 -4.93 12.11
CA LYS A 102 -14.96 -6.33 11.88
C LYS A 102 -13.98 -7.32 12.51
N GLU A 103 -12.70 -6.98 12.50
CA GLU A 103 -11.62 -7.75 13.08
C GLU A 103 -10.64 -6.81 13.81
N PRO A 104 -10.67 -6.75 15.14
CA PRO A 104 -9.80 -5.87 15.92
C PRO A 104 -8.30 -6.05 15.64
N ALA A 105 -7.86 -7.24 15.24
CA ALA A 105 -6.47 -7.48 14.86
C ALA A 105 -6.03 -6.66 13.65
N ALA A 106 -6.94 -6.37 12.72
CA ALA A 106 -6.64 -5.59 11.53
C ALA A 106 -6.23 -4.14 11.85
N ALA A 107 -6.67 -3.59 12.99
CA ALA A 107 -6.26 -2.27 13.45
C ALA A 107 -4.77 -2.18 13.88
N PHE A 108 -4.08 -3.31 14.01
CA PHE A 108 -2.66 -3.38 14.35
C PHE A 108 -1.73 -3.45 13.14
N TRP A 109 -2.21 -3.22 11.92
CA TRP A 109 -1.43 -3.39 10.67
C TRP A 109 -0.05 -2.71 10.71
N ASP A 110 0.07 -1.52 11.33
CA ASP A 110 1.33 -0.80 11.54
C ASP A 110 1.60 -0.48 13.03
N MET A 111 0.65 -0.81 13.91
CA MET A 111 0.69 -0.53 15.33
C MET A 111 1.10 0.92 15.62
N THR A 112 0.22 1.88 15.29
CA THR A 112 0.43 3.35 15.33
C THR A 112 1.40 3.82 16.41
N ALA A 113 2.44 4.58 16.03
CA ALA A 113 3.57 5.05 16.83
C ALA A 113 4.61 3.97 17.24
N ALA A 114 4.51 2.75 16.71
CA ALA A 114 5.47 1.69 17.03
C ALA A 114 6.76 1.79 16.23
N TYR A 115 6.64 2.13 14.94
CA TYR A 115 7.74 2.12 13.99
C TYR A 115 8.18 3.53 13.61
N ASP A 116 9.48 3.77 13.59
CA ASP A 116 10.13 5.02 13.19
C ASP A 116 11.03 4.85 11.96
N ASN A 117 11.10 3.62 11.43
CA ASN A 117 11.92 3.28 10.27
C ASN A 117 11.20 2.22 9.43
N PRO A 118 11.03 2.44 8.11
CA PRO A 118 10.39 1.48 7.20
C PRO A 118 10.98 0.08 7.24
N LEU A 119 12.32 -0.03 7.38
CA LEU A 119 12.99 -1.32 7.47
C LEU A 119 12.58 -2.12 8.71
N HIS A 120 12.31 -1.46 9.84
CA HIS A 120 11.88 -2.18 11.05
C HIS A 120 10.51 -2.83 10.84
N LEU A 121 9.57 -2.15 10.20
CA LEU A 121 8.27 -2.74 9.85
C LEU A 121 8.44 -3.87 8.85
N LEU A 122 9.26 -3.69 7.80
CA LEU A 122 9.52 -4.74 6.81
C LEU A 122 10.19 -5.97 7.43
N MET A 123 11.14 -5.78 8.36
CA MET A 123 11.78 -6.87 9.11
C MET A 123 10.77 -7.63 9.97
N TRP A 124 9.82 -6.93 10.62
CA TRP A 124 8.74 -7.61 11.33
C TRP A 124 7.90 -8.47 10.40
N TYR A 125 7.51 -7.96 9.25
CA TYR A 125 6.76 -8.73 8.26
C TYR A 125 7.52 -9.97 7.81
N ARG A 126 8.81 -9.84 7.48
CA ARG A 126 9.60 -10.92 6.86
C ARG A 126 10.24 -11.89 7.86
N GLN A 127 10.57 -11.45 9.07
CA GLN A 127 11.36 -12.20 10.05
C GLN A 127 10.73 -12.24 11.45
N GLY A 128 9.81 -11.32 11.75
CA GLY A 128 9.16 -11.19 13.06
C GLY A 128 7.80 -11.89 13.16
N GLY A 129 7.37 -12.67 12.15
CA GLY A 129 6.09 -13.37 12.13
C GLY A 129 4.93 -12.56 11.55
N GLY A 130 5.18 -11.36 11.02
CA GLY A 130 4.15 -10.48 10.49
C GLY A 130 3.37 -11.10 9.34
N MET A 131 4.04 -11.72 8.36
CA MET A 131 3.36 -12.40 7.24
C MET A 131 2.41 -13.50 7.71
N GLU A 132 2.78 -14.24 8.75
CA GLU A 132 1.94 -15.31 9.29
C GLU A 132 0.66 -14.77 9.91
N VAL A 133 0.79 -13.78 10.81
CA VAL A 133 -0.37 -13.24 11.51
C VAL A 133 -1.30 -12.46 10.57
N MET A 134 -0.75 -11.72 9.61
CA MET A 134 -1.56 -11.02 8.60
C MET A 134 -2.31 -11.99 7.69
N ASN A 135 -1.73 -13.14 7.37
CA ASN A 135 -2.45 -14.20 6.65
C ASN A 135 -3.60 -14.80 7.49
N LYS A 136 -3.45 -14.92 8.82
CA LYS A 136 -4.56 -15.33 9.70
C LYS A 136 -5.70 -14.30 9.66
N ILE A 137 -5.38 -13.01 9.58
CA ILE A 137 -6.38 -11.93 9.46
C ILE A 137 -7.05 -12.02 8.09
N ALA A 138 -6.29 -12.06 6.98
CA ALA A 138 -6.81 -12.11 5.61
C ALA A 138 -7.69 -13.35 5.37
N ALA A 139 -7.38 -14.47 6.02
CA ALA A 139 -8.15 -15.71 5.90
C ALA A 139 -9.62 -15.57 6.30
N LYS A 140 -9.98 -14.57 7.11
CA LYS A 140 -11.39 -14.28 7.46
C LYS A 140 -12.23 -13.86 6.25
N TRP A 141 -11.60 -13.34 5.20
CA TRP A 141 -12.22 -12.97 3.93
C TRP A 141 -11.88 -13.95 2.80
N ASN A 142 -11.50 -15.20 3.13
CA ASN A 142 -11.02 -16.18 2.14
C ASN A 142 -9.92 -15.61 1.23
N ALA A 143 -9.04 -14.81 1.80
CA ALA A 143 -7.97 -14.14 1.09
C ALA A 143 -6.59 -14.54 1.63
N VAL A 144 -5.55 -14.22 0.86
CA VAL A 144 -4.13 -14.36 1.19
C VAL A 144 -3.50 -12.98 1.22
N PHE A 145 -2.77 -12.67 2.27
CA PHE A 145 -1.94 -11.50 2.36
C PHE A 145 -0.60 -11.78 1.66
N LEU A 146 -0.34 -11.07 0.56
CA LEU A 146 0.86 -11.29 -0.26
C LEU A 146 2.05 -10.43 0.18
N GLY A 147 1.78 -9.33 0.83
CA GLY A 147 2.82 -8.51 1.44
C GLY A 147 2.40 -7.07 1.69
N PRO A 148 3.17 -6.37 2.53
CA PRO A 148 3.07 -4.91 2.66
C PRO A 148 3.75 -4.24 1.47
N VAL A 149 3.27 -3.06 1.12
CA VAL A 149 3.99 -2.09 0.29
C VAL A 149 4.15 -0.83 1.12
N ILE A 150 5.34 -0.64 1.67
CA ILE A 150 5.62 0.44 2.63
C ILE A 150 5.91 1.72 1.86
N LEU A 151 5.23 2.81 2.25
CA LEU A 151 5.41 4.13 1.67
C LEU A 151 6.39 4.99 2.48
N GLY A 152 6.34 4.91 3.80
CA GLY A 152 7.15 5.70 4.72
C GLY A 152 6.34 6.26 5.88
N LEU A 153 6.94 7.14 6.67
CA LEU A 153 6.25 7.79 7.79
C LEU A 153 5.19 8.77 7.29
N GLU A 154 3.99 8.66 7.84
CA GLU A 154 2.91 9.60 7.56
C GLU A 154 3.17 10.96 8.18
N SER A 155 2.98 12.02 7.42
CA SER A 155 2.90 13.38 7.93
C SER A 155 1.45 13.74 8.28
N ILE A 156 1.28 14.71 9.19
CA ILE A 156 -0.05 15.22 9.57
C ILE A 156 -0.18 16.65 9.03
N PRO A 157 -0.86 16.86 7.88
CA PRO A 157 -1.23 18.21 7.45
C PRO A 157 -2.17 18.86 8.45
N SER A 158 -1.95 20.12 8.79
CA SER A 158 -2.78 20.88 9.73
C SER A 158 -2.88 22.35 9.32
N LYS A 159 -4.03 22.97 9.61
CA LYS A 159 -4.24 24.42 9.42
C LYS A 159 -3.48 25.28 10.44
N LYS A 160 -3.03 24.70 11.53
CA LYS A 160 -2.25 25.34 12.58
C LYS A 160 -1.01 24.49 12.92
N PRO A 161 0.09 25.09 13.36
CA PRO A 161 1.26 24.33 13.77
C PRO A 161 0.93 23.49 15.02
N ILE A 162 1.21 22.19 14.97
CA ILE A 162 1.04 21.24 16.07
C ILE A 162 2.45 20.79 16.49
N ARG A 163 2.96 21.33 17.61
CA ARG A 163 4.35 21.13 18.07
C ARG A 163 4.47 20.13 19.20
N SER A 164 3.33 19.77 19.82
CA SER A 164 3.28 18.88 20.98
C SER A 164 1.94 18.17 21.07
N ILE A 165 1.82 17.17 21.93
CA ILE A 165 0.54 16.52 22.25
C ILE A 165 -0.53 17.54 22.69
N ALA A 166 -0.14 18.55 23.47
CA ALA A 166 -1.07 19.54 24.00
C ALA A 166 -1.78 20.35 22.91
N ASP A 167 -1.12 20.54 21.76
CA ASP A 167 -1.66 21.30 20.63
C ASP A 167 -2.78 20.55 19.88
N PHE A 168 -2.94 19.24 20.11
CA PHE A 168 -4.08 18.49 19.56
C PHE A 168 -5.41 18.77 20.27
N LYS A 169 -5.36 19.39 21.46
CA LYS A 169 -6.59 19.65 22.23
C LYS A 169 -7.59 20.50 21.43
N GLY A 170 -8.75 19.91 21.15
CA GLY A 170 -9.83 20.56 20.40
C GLY A 170 -9.61 20.65 18.89
N VAL A 171 -8.49 20.17 18.35
CA VAL A 171 -8.27 20.11 16.88
C VAL A 171 -9.28 19.14 16.27
N LYS A 172 -10.04 19.64 15.30
CA LYS A 172 -10.93 18.81 14.48
C LYS A 172 -10.06 18.01 13.51
N MET A 173 -9.92 16.72 13.77
CA MET A 173 -9.00 15.89 13.02
C MET A 173 -9.70 14.68 12.40
N ARG A 174 -9.34 14.34 11.17
CA ARG A 174 -9.68 13.05 10.59
C ARG A 174 -8.65 12.00 10.98
N ALA A 175 -9.14 10.84 11.36
CA ALA A 175 -8.33 9.62 11.43
C ALA A 175 -9.11 8.42 10.87
N PRO A 176 -8.45 7.33 10.41
CA PRO A 176 -9.14 6.08 10.14
C PRO A 176 -9.70 5.49 11.43
N ASP A 177 -10.71 4.64 11.33
CA ASP A 177 -11.27 3.95 12.50
C ASP A 177 -10.21 3.09 13.20
N GLY A 178 -10.41 2.84 14.48
CA GLY A 178 -9.57 1.93 15.25
C GLY A 178 -8.53 2.62 16.13
N ILE A 179 -7.33 2.07 16.15
CA ILE A 179 -6.24 2.52 17.04
C ILE A 179 -5.87 3.99 16.80
N PRO A 180 -5.69 4.48 15.56
CA PRO A 180 -5.34 5.88 15.33
C PRO A 180 -6.41 6.85 15.87
N ALA A 181 -7.69 6.58 15.57
CA ALA A 181 -8.79 7.43 16.04
C ALA A 181 -8.83 7.49 17.57
N GLU A 182 -8.61 6.37 18.26
CA GLU A 182 -8.61 6.33 19.71
C GLU A 182 -7.40 7.04 20.32
N ILE A 183 -6.20 6.91 19.72
CA ILE A 183 -5.00 7.63 20.16
C ILE A 183 -5.22 9.14 20.08
N PHE A 184 -5.64 9.66 18.91
CA PHE A 184 -5.87 11.10 18.74
C PHE A 184 -6.99 11.63 19.63
N SER A 185 -8.05 10.87 19.83
CA SER A 185 -9.11 11.23 20.79
C SER A 185 -8.57 11.27 22.23
N THR A 186 -7.72 10.34 22.62
CA THR A 186 -7.13 10.27 23.97
C THR A 186 -6.24 11.48 24.26
N ILE A 187 -5.57 12.04 23.25
CA ILE A 187 -4.77 13.26 23.42
C ILE A 187 -5.58 14.55 23.23
N GLY A 188 -6.90 14.44 23.09
CA GLY A 188 -7.83 15.57 23.13
C GLY A 188 -8.24 16.14 21.77
N ALA A 189 -7.90 15.50 20.66
CA ALA A 189 -8.42 15.89 19.35
C ALA A 189 -9.93 15.55 19.23
N SER A 190 -10.66 16.37 18.49
CA SER A 190 -12.03 16.09 18.07
C SER A 190 -12.00 15.26 16.78
N VAL A 191 -11.98 13.94 16.92
CA VAL A 191 -11.75 13.01 15.80
C VAL A 191 -13.06 12.75 15.04
N SER A 192 -12.97 12.84 13.71
CA SER A 192 -13.99 12.40 12.77
C SER A 192 -13.44 11.23 11.94
N VAL A 193 -14.10 10.07 12.04
CA VAL A 193 -13.79 8.92 11.16
C VAL A 193 -14.49 9.12 9.82
N MET A 194 -13.73 9.10 8.73
CA MET A 194 -14.27 9.20 7.37
C MET A 194 -13.33 8.55 6.34
N PRO A 195 -13.87 8.11 5.19
CA PRO A 195 -13.07 7.62 4.07
C PRO A 195 -12.10 8.68 3.55
N GLY A 196 -10.95 8.26 3.01
CA GLY A 196 -9.96 9.15 2.42
C GLY A 196 -10.49 10.02 1.29
N THR A 197 -11.47 9.53 0.53
CA THR A 197 -12.14 10.26 -0.56
C THR A 197 -12.89 11.51 -0.12
N GLU A 198 -13.24 11.63 1.17
CA GLU A 198 -13.97 12.79 1.73
C GLU A 198 -13.04 13.84 2.35
N VAL A 199 -11.77 13.50 2.58
CA VAL A 199 -10.83 14.32 3.36
C VAL A 199 -10.59 15.68 2.72
N TYR A 200 -10.40 15.75 1.40
CA TYR A 200 -10.17 17.02 0.70
C TYR A 200 -11.30 18.01 0.97
N THR A 201 -12.53 17.59 0.72
CA THR A 201 -13.72 18.45 0.95
C THR A 201 -13.89 18.81 2.43
N ALA A 202 -13.60 17.89 3.34
CA ALA A 202 -13.68 18.16 4.78
C ALA A 202 -12.64 19.20 5.26
N LEU A 203 -11.42 19.15 4.71
CA LEU A 203 -10.39 20.18 4.95
C LEU A 203 -10.79 21.52 4.34
N ASP A 204 -11.24 21.52 3.09
CA ASP A 204 -11.59 22.74 2.35
C ASP A 204 -12.74 23.51 3.02
N THR A 205 -13.79 22.80 3.41
CA THR A 205 -14.96 23.37 4.11
C THR A 205 -14.71 23.69 5.59
N GLY A 206 -13.57 23.32 6.16
CA GLY A 206 -13.27 23.51 7.58
C GLY A 206 -14.01 22.56 8.53
N LYS A 207 -14.63 21.50 8.02
CA LYS A 207 -15.19 20.41 8.83
C LYS A 207 -14.11 19.75 9.68
N ILE A 208 -12.89 19.66 9.13
CA ILE A 208 -11.66 19.25 9.83
C ILE A 208 -10.55 20.28 9.64
N GLU A 209 -9.59 20.32 10.56
CA GLU A 209 -8.43 21.23 10.56
C GLU A 209 -7.11 20.46 10.34
N ALA A 210 -7.09 19.14 10.58
CA ALA A 210 -5.95 18.28 10.40
C ALA A 210 -6.39 16.89 9.91
N THR A 211 -5.48 16.14 9.32
CA THR A 211 -5.77 14.77 8.86
C THR A 211 -4.55 13.86 9.01
N ASP A 212 -4.81 12.63 9.29
CA ASP A 212 -3.98 11.46 9.10
C ASP A 212 -4.31 10.86 7.73
N TRP A 213 -3.31 10.68 6.85
CA TRP A 213 -3.56 10.12 5.52
C TRP A 213 -2.36 9.43 4.90
N GLY A 214 -1.23 10.13 4.76
CA GLY A 214 -0.09 9.59 4.05
C GLY A 214 1.21 10.35 4.28
N THR A 215 2.25 10.00 3.52
CA THR A 215 3.53 10.71 3.57
C THR A 215 3.37 12.16 3.11
N LEU A 216 4.41 12.97 3.27
CA LEU A 216 4.35 14.39 2.90
C LEU A 216 3.98 14.59 1.43
N SER A 217 4.58 13.80 0.52
CA SER A 217 4.31 13.88 -0.91
C SER A 217 2.94 13.34 -1.29
N VAL A 218 2.49 12.26 -0.66
CA VAL A 218 1.12 11.73 -0.85
C VAL A 218 0.07 12.78 -0.46
N ASN A 219 0.30 13.52 0.62
CA ASN A 219 -0.57 14.62 1.05
C ASN A 219 -0.51 15.82 0.08
N ASP A 220 0.64 16.06 -0.58
CA ASP A 220 0.77 17.05 -1.66
C ASP A 220 -0.02 16.64 -2.91
N GLU A 221 0.12 15.38 -3.34
CA GLU A 221 -0.62 14.82 -4.48
C GLU A 221 -2.14 14.88 -4.25
N ALA A 222 -2.59 14.64 -3.01
CA ALA A 222 -3.99 14.77 -2.60
C ALA A 222 -4.45 16.23 -2.43
N GLY A 223 -3.54 17.21 -2.49
CA GLY A 223 -3.83 18.64 -2.33
C GLY A 223 -4.06 19.09 -0.89
N TYR A 224 -3.88 18.23 0.10
CA TYR A 224 -4.17 18.53 1.51
C TYR A 224 -3.26 19.62 2.05
N ASN A 225 -1.98 19.56 1.71
CA ASN A 225 -0.99 20.53 2.18
C ASN A 225 -1.21 21.96 1.61
N ARG A 226 -2.02 22.13 0.56
CA ARG A 226 -2.42 23.46 0.07
C ARG A 226 -3.45 24.14 0.97
N ILE A 227 -4.31 23.32 1.61
CA ILE A 227 -5.39 23.80 2.48
C ILE A 227 -4.91 23.85 3.94
N ALA A 228 -4.07 22.89 4.34
CA ALA A 228 -3.51 22.72 5.67
C ALA A 228 -1.97 22.73 5.58
N PRO A 229 -1.34 23.91 5.51
CA PRO A 229 0.05 24.07 5.08
C PRO A 229 1.10 23.58 6.10
N TYR A 230 0.74 23.52 7.39
CA TYR A 230 1.65 22.98 8.39
C TYR A 230 1.62 21.47 8.38
N ALA A 231 2.79 20.84 8.41
CA ALA A 231 2.91 19.40 8.44
C ALA A 231 3.80 18.94 9.60
N ILE A 232 3.35 17.99 10.41
CA ILE A 232 4.26 17.29 11.31
C ILE A 232 5.16 16.43 10.42
N TYR A 233 6.44 16.81 10.32
CA TYR A 233 7.43 16.11 9.49
C TYR A 233 8.83 16.21 10.11
N PRO A 234 9.62 15.11 10.19
CA PRO A 234 9.21 13.74 9.88
C PRO A 234 8.00 13.27 10.67
N GLY A 235 7.25 12.30 10.10
CA GLY A 235 6.07 11.75 10.75
C GLY A 235 6.35 11.07 12.09
N ILE A 236 5.32 10.96 12.92
CA ILE A 236 5.46 10.49 14.31
C ILE A 236 4.55 9.33 14.66
N HIS A 237 3.52 9.06 13.86
CA HIS A 237 2.39 8.23 14.31
C HIS A 237 2.23 6.93 13.51
N SER A 238 2.34 6.95 12.20
CA SER A 238 2.03 5.80 11.36
C SER A 238 3.13 5.55 10.33
N MET A 239 3.47 4.28 10.13
CA MET A 239 4.31 3.83 9.04
C MET A 239 3.41 3.46 7.88
N ASN A 240 3.08 4.44 7.03
CA ASN A 240 2.16 4.24 5.92
C ASN A 240 2.57 3.04 5.07
N SER A 241 1.67 2.11 4.96
CA SER A 241 1.79 0.98 4.06
C SER A 241 0.44 0.63 3.47
N VAL A 242 0.45 0.04 2.29
CA VAL A 242 -0.71 -0.63 1.74
C VAL A 242 -0.47 -2.13 1.72
N ASP A 243 -1.56 -2.85 1.83
CA ASP A 243 -1.58 -4.31 1.88
C ASP A 243 -2.01 -4.84 0.52
N PHE A 244 -1.24 -5.76 -0.06
CA PHE A 244 -1.71 -6.51 -1.23
C PHE A 244 -2.36 -7.80 -0.78
N VAL A 245 -3.67 -7.88 -0.97
CA VAL A 245 -4.50 -9.02 -0.61
C VAL A 245 -5.13 -9.61 -1.86
N LEU A 246 -5.08 -10.94 -1.98
CA LEU A 246 -5.61 -11.69 -3.12
C LEU A 246 -6.58 -12.77 -2.65
N SER A 247 -7.61 -13.06 -3.44
CA SER A 247 -8.49 -14.21 -3.24
C SER A 247 -7.68 -15.51 -3.07
N LYS A 248 -7.93 -16.25 -1.99
CA LYS A 248 -7.27 -17.54 -1.74
C LYS A 248 -7.50 -18.52 -2.87
N ARG A 249 -8.67 -18.50 -3.51
CA ARG A 249 -8.98 -19.33 -4.67
C ARG A 249 -8.01 -19.01 -5.82
N LYS A 250 -7.89 -17.70 -6.18
CA LYS A 250 -7.00 -17.25 -7.26
C LYS A 250 -5.53 -17.56 -6.97
N TRP A 251 -5.11 -17.39 -5.74
CA TRP A 251 -3.75 -17.77 -5.32
C TRP A 251 -3.49 -19.27 -5.50
N ASN A 252 -4.46 -20.12 -5.15
CA ASN A 252 -4.32 -21.57 -5.24
C ASN A 252 -4.36 -22.12 -6.68
N GLU A 253 -4.91 -21.35 -7.64
CA GLU A 253 -4.88 -21.67 -9.06
C GLU A 253 -3.47 -21.57 -9.66
N LEU A 254 -2.55 -20.84 -9.02
CA LEU A 254 -1.19 -20.63 -9.51
C LEU A 254 -0.29 -21.85 -9.26
N SER A 255 0.63 -22.10 -10.22
CA SER A 255 1.75 -23.02 -10.04
C SER A 255 2.72 -22.53 -8.95
N ALA A 256 3.62 -23.40 -8.50
CA ALA A 256 4.68 -23.03 -7.55
C ALA A 256 5.61 -21.95 -8.13
N GLU A 257 5.92 -22.04 -9.42
CA GLU A 257 6.76 -21.06 -10.14
C GLU A 257 6.05 -19.67 -10.21
N GLN A 258 4.78 -19.65 -10.61
CA GLN A 258 4.00 -18.41 -10.66
C GLN A 258 3.88 -17.75 -9.28
N LYS A 259 3.67 -18.55 -8.21
CA LYS A 259 3.66 -18.04 -6.83
C LYS A 259 5.00 -17.43 -6.43
N ALA A 260 6.11 -18.06 -6.79
CA ALA A 260 7.44 -17.51 -6.51
C ALA A 260 7.68 -16.19 -7.27
N ILE A 261 7.28 -16.10 -8.54
CA ILE A 261 7.37 -14.87 -9.35
C ILE A 261 6.57 -13.76 -8.70
N VAL A 262 5.30 -14.00 -8.36
CA VAL A 262 4.43 -12.98 -7.73
C VAL A 262 5.01 -12.52 -6.39
N THR A 263 5.48 -13.44 -5.56
CA THR A 263 6.09 -13.10 -4.26
C THR A 263 7.32 -12.21 -4.44
N ALA A 264 8.22 -12.56 -5.35
CA ALA A 264 9.41 -11.75 -5.64
C ALA A 264 9.04 -10.37 -6.21
N ALA A 265 8.03 -10.32 -7.08
CA ALA A 265 7.55 -9.06 -7.64
C ALA A 265 6.91 -8.14 -6.59
N VAL A 266 6.23 -8.69 -5.57
CA VAL A 266 5.71 -7.91 -4.43
C VAL A 266 6.85 -7.31 -3.62
N ASP A 267 7.93 -8.05 -3.39
CA ASP A 267 9.10 -7.54 -2.67
C ASP A 267 9.81 -6.41 -3.45
N GLU A 268 9.98 -6.61 -4.77
CA GLU A 268 10.50 -5.58 -5.68
C GLU A 268 9.61 -4.33 -5.66
N TRP A 269 8.30 -4.51 -5.72
CA TRP A 269 7.33 -3.40 -5.68
C TRP A 269 7.38 -2.65 -4.34
N CYS A 270 7.43 -3.34 -3.21
CA CYS A 270 7.56 -2.72 -1.90
C CYS A 270 8.80 -1.81 -1.83
N LEU A 271 9.96 -2.33 -2.24
CA LEU A 271 11.22 -1.57 -2.23
C LEU A 271 11.16 -0.39 -3.20
N ARG A 272 10.64 -0.59 -4.39
CA ARG A 272 10.48 0.45 -5.41
C ARG A 272 9.59 1.58 -4.90
N THR A 273 8.42 1.25 -4.36
CA THR A 273 7.47 2.26 -3.85
C THR A 273 8.07 3.04 -2.70
N TRP A 274 8.74 2.39 -1.75
CA TRP A 274 9.42 3.11 -0.68
C TRP A 274 10.47 4.10 -1.21
N MET A 275 11.33 3.67 -2.14
CA MET A 275 12.32 4.56 -2.75
C MET A 275 11.68 5.72 -3.52
N SER A 276 10.61 5.46 -4.26
CA SER A 276 9.85 6.49 -4.99
C SER A 276 9.26 7.52 -4.02
N GLN A 277 8.62 7.05 -2.94
CA GLN A 277 8.01 7.95 -1.96
C GLN A 277 9.05 8.76 -1.18
N GLU A 278 10.15 8.16 -0.75
CA GLU A 278 11.25 8.89 -0.10
C GLU A 278 11.81 9.98 -1.02
N LEU A 279 11.99 9.69 -2.32
CA LEU A 279 12.43 10.69 -3.30
C LEU A 279 11.42 11.84 -3.44
N GLU A 280 10.12 11.53 -3.56
CA GLU A 280 9.08 12.55 -3.69
C GLU A 280 8.93 13.37 -2.39
N ASP A 281 9.04 12.75 -1.22
CA ASP A 281 9.06 13.47 0.06
C ASP A 281 10.24 14.45 0.15
N ARG A 282 11.46 14.04 -0.26
CA ARG A 282 12.62 14.94 -0.34
C ARG A 282 12.39 16.13 -1.27
N LYS A 283 11.77 15.89 -2.42
CA LYS A 283 11.39 16.97 -3.36
C LYS A 283 10.33 17.89 -2.77
N ALA A 284 9.36 17.33 -2.03
CA ALA A 284 8.33 18.11 -1.35
C ALA A 284 8.94 19.01 -0.27
N VAL A 285 9.85 18.49 0.56
CA VAL A 285 10.59 19.26 1.57
C VAL A 285 11.38 20.40 0.93
N ALA A 286 12.09 20.13 -0.16
CA ALA A 286 12.95 21.14 -0.82
C ALA A 286 12.16 22.33 -1.42
N LYS A 287 10.86 22.14 -1.68
CA LYS A 287 9.98 23.16 -2.27
C LYS A 287 9.19 23.97 -1.23
N ARG A 288 9.21 23.55 0.04
CA ARG A 288 8.39 24.14 1.10
C ARG A 288 9.11 25.25 1.85
N ASP A 289 8.31 26.16 2.41
CA ASP A 289 8.78 27.05 3.47
C ASP A 289 9.12 26.18 4.71
N PRO A 290 10.39 26.19 5.18
CA PRO A 290 10.79 25.40 6.33
C PRO A 290 9.97 25.66 7.60
N SER A 291 9.40 26.85 7.77
CA SER A 291 8.57 27.22 8.91
C SER A 291 7.25 26.42 8.99
N THR A 292 6.83 25.81 7.88
CA THR A 292 5.64 24.97 7.79
C THR A 292 5.89 23.51 8.15
N LEU A 293 7.16 23.10 8.21
CA LEU A 293 7.56 21.76 8.62
C LEU A 293 7.80 21.71 10.13
N ILE A 294 6.96 20.99 10.86
CA ILE A 294 6.97 20.92 12.31
C ILE A 294 7.65 19.61 12.73
N ALA A 295 8.90 19.69 13.14
CA ALA A 295 9.62 18.55 13.70
C ALA A 295 9.32 18.40 15.19
N TRP A 296 8.96 17.20 15.61
CA TRP A 296 8.81 16.87 17.03
C TRP A 296 10.14 16.38 17.61
N GLY A 297 10.42 16.81 18.85
CA GLY A 297 11.57 16.33 19.63
C GLY A 297 11.33 14.92 20.18
N GLU A 298 12.39 14.30 20.66
CA GLU A 298 12.33 12.93 21.20
C GLU A 298 11.42 12.82 22.45
N LYS A 299 11.31 13.90 23.22
CA LYS A 299 10.41 13.95 24.39
C LYS A 299 8.95 13.84 23.96
N GLU A 300 8.53 14.64 23.00
CA GLU A 300 7.15 14.66 22.47
C GLU A 300 6.80 13.33 21.81
N LYS A 301 7.72 12.75 21.04
CA LYS A 301 7.55 11.41 20.45
C LYS A 301 7.39 10.32 21.51
N ALA A 302 8.21 10.37 22.56
CA ALA A 302 8.14 9.42 23.68
C ALA A 302 6.81 9.53 24.46
N GLU A 303 6.32 10.75 24.68
CA GLU A 303 5.01 11.00 25.32
C GLU A 303 3.88 10.44 24.45
N PHE A 304 3.89 10.70 23.15
CA PHE A 304 2.90 10.16 22.21
C PHE A 304 2.91 8.62 22.20
N ARG A 305 4.10 8.00 22.16
CA ARG A 305 4.25 6.54 22.23
C ARG A 305 3.68 5.95 23.53
N LYS A 306 3.88 6.61 24.68
CA LYS A 306 3.29 6.16 25.96
C LYS A 306 1.76 6.13 25.94
N VAL A 307 1.14 7.12 25.29
CA VAL A 307 -0.32 7.12 25.11
C VAL A 307 -0.72 5.98 24.19
N SER A 308 -0.01 5.82 23.07
CA SER A 308 -0.27 4.78 22.07
C SER A 308 -0.19 3.38 22.69
N GLN A 309 0.81 3.10 23.52
CA GLN A 309 0.98 1.81 24.22
C GLN A 309 -0.24 1.42 25.05
N LYS A 310 -0.88 2.37 25.76
CA LYS A 310 -2.11 2.10 26.51
C LYS A 310 -3.28 1.72 25.61
N VAL A 311 -3.35 2.34 24.45
CA VAL A 311 -4.38 2.01 23.44
C VAL A 311 -4.10 0.64 22.83
N TRP A 312 -2.85 0.29 22.52
CA TRP A 312 -2.49 -1.05 22.03
C TRP A 312 -2.89 -2.14 23.03
N GLU A 313 -2.55 -1.97 24.33
CA GLU A 313 -2.92 -2.90 25.38
C GLU A 313 -4.45 -3.06 25.52
N LYS A 314 -5.20 -1.98 25.36
CA LYS A 314 -6.67 -2.03 25.35
C LYS A 314 -7.19 -2.82 24.15
N TRP A 315 -6.67 -2.54 22.95
CA TRP A 315 -7.10 -3.20 21.72
C TRP A 315 -6.69 -4.66 21.65
N SER A 316 -5.54 -5.03 22.19
CA SER A 316 -5.09 -6.43 22.24
C SER A 316 -6.06 -7.36 22.98
N LYS A 317 -6.90 -6.83 23.85
CA LYS A 317 -7.89 -7.60 24.64
C LYS A 317 -9.20 -7.84 23.89
N LYS A 318 -9.39 -7.25 22.68
CA LYS A 318 -10.65 -7.32 21.95
C LYS A 318 -10.86 -8.65 21.21
N SER A 319 -9.80 -9.35 20.83
CA SER A 319 -9.87 -10.70 20.23
C SER A 319 -8.58 -11.48 20.47
N PRO A 320 -8.61 -12.83 20.39
CA PRO A 320 -7.38 -13.64 20.45
C PRO A 320 -6.36 -13.27 19.38
N LEU A 321 -6.83 -12.94 18.16
CA LEU A 321 -5.96 -12.56 17.06
C LEU A 321 -5.37 -11.16 17.25
N ALA A 322 -6.13 -10.22 17.85
CA ALA A 322 -5.61 -8.90 18.24
C ALA A 322 -4.51 -9.03 19.31
N LYS A 323 -4.65 -9.97 20.24
CA LYS A 323 -3.59 -10.29 21.20
C LYS A 323 -2.36 -10.85 20.51
N GLU A 324 -2.54 -11.79 19.59
CA GLU A 324 -1.45 -12.43 18.86
C GLU A 324 -0.61 -11.43 18.05
N ILE A 325 -1.24 -10.54 17.28
CA ILE A 325 -0.51 -9.53 16.49
C ILE A 325 0.19 -8.50 17.38
N TYR A 326 -0.44 -8.08 18.49
CA TYR A 326 0.18 -7.19 19.47
C TYR A 326 1.41 -7.83 20.11
N GLU A 327 1.32 -9.09 20.54
CA GLU A 327 2.44 -9.82 21.14
C GLU A 327 3.57 -10.05 20.13
N SER A 328 3.24 -10.37 18.87
CA SER A 328 4.21 -10.53 17.80
C SER A 328 5.00 -9.25 17.55
N GLN A 329 4.31 -8.09 17.38
CA GLN A 329 4.98 -6.82 17.14
C GLN A 329 5.79 -6.35 18.34
N THR A 330 5.23 -6.43 19.55
CA THR A 330 5.94 -6.01 20.76
C THR A 330 7.16 -6.88 21.06
N LYS A 331 7.08 -8.20 20.83
CA LYS A 331 8.22 -9.12 20.95
C LYS A 331 9.32 -8.74 19.96
N PHE A 332 8.96 -8.49 18.71
CA PHE A 332 9.90 -8.07 17.67
C PHE A 332 10.55 -6.73 18.04
N LEU A 333 9.78 -5.70 18.38
CA LEU A 333 10.30 -4.38 18.75
C LEU A 333 11.25 -4.43 19.95
N LYS A 334 10.94 -5.25 20.98
CA LYS A 334 11.84 -5.51 22.10
C LYS A 334 13.16 -6.16 21.64
N SER A 335 13.09 -7.10 20.71
CA SER A 335 14.28 -7.81 20.20
C SER A 335 15.26 -6.91 19.47
N ILE A 336 14.78 -5.78 18.92
CA ILE A 336 15.60 -4.77 18.23
C ILE A 336 15.83 -3.49 19.08
N GLY A 337 15.49 -3.50 20.37
CA GLY A 337 15.71 -2.39 21.31
C GLY A 337 14.85 -1.14 21.05
N LYS A 338 13.61 -1.33 20.54
CA LYS A 338 12.68 -0.23 20.23
C LYS A 338 11.53 -0.11 21.24
N LEU A 339 11.35 -1.11 22.12
CA LEU A 339 10.46 -1.13 23.29
C LEU A 339 11.19 -1.64 24.52
#